data_f57643d10464275ecaf4a930f7b057f3
#
_entry.id   f57643d10464275ecaf4a930f7b057f3
#
_cell.length_a   1.000
_cell.length_b   1.000
_cell.length_c   1.000
_cell.angle_alpha   90.00
_cell.angle_beta   90.00
_cell.angle_gamma   90.00
#
_symmetry.space_group_name_H-M   'P 1'
#
loop_
_entity.id
_entity.type
_entity.pdbx_description
1 polymer ?
#
loop_
_entity_poly.entity_id
_entity_poly.type
_entity_poly.pdbx_seq_one_letter_code
_entity_poly.pdbx_strand_id
1 'polypeptide(L)'
;MSAPTRRGFLGAGFAAGALGCNAAGASEGWDGRTLEGPVMIGSQNALSGMKLAWEGFKEGADPLDSAIEVVKVVEADPRDSSVGLGGLPNEDGVV
;
A
#
# COMPACT_ATOMS: atom_id res chain seq x y z
N MET A 1 9.82 -16.84 36.94
CA MET A 1 8.94 -15.98 36.13
C MET A 1 9.51 -15.89 34.73
N SER A 2 8.82 -16.44 33.77
CA SER A 2 9.20 -16.24 32.36
C SER A 2 8.73 -14.86 31.90
N ALA A 3 9.59 -14.11 31.22
CA ALA A 3 9.20 -12.88 30.59
C ALA A 3 8.08 -13.14 29.55
N PRO A 4 7.07 -12.26 29.44
CA PRO A 4 6.05 -12.42 28.43
C PRO A 4 6.69 -12.41 27.04
N THR A 5 6.25 -13.31 26.19
CA THR A 5 6.71 -13.34 24.80
C THR A 5 6.22 -12.08 24.08
N ARG A 6 6.95 -11.65 23.04
CA ARG A 6 6.52 -10.53 22.19
C ARG A 6 5.09 -10.70 21.68
N ARG A 7 4.70 -11.92 21.36
CA ARG A 7 3.34 -12.26 20.91
C ARG A 7 2.29 -12.07 22.00
N GLY A 8 2.61 -12.46 23.26
CA GLY A 8 1.72 -12.27 24.39
C GLY A 8 1.52 -10.79 24.73
N PHE A 9 2.59 -9.99 24.67
CA PHE A 9 2.51 -8.56 24.90
C PHE A 9 1.68 -7.85 23.83
N LEU A 10 1.89 -8.16 22.56
CA LEU A 10 1.11 -7.60 21.46
C LEU A 10 -0.36 -8.01 21.52
N GLY A 11 -0.64 -9.26 21.93
CA GLY A 11 -2.01 -9.74 22.12
C GLY A 11 -2.74 -9.03 23.26
N ALA A 12 -2.07 -8.83 24.38
CA ALA A 12 -2.64 -8.12 25.53
C ALA A 12 -2.87 -6.63 25.21
N GLY A 13 -1.92 -5.98 24.53
CA GLY A 13 -2.05 -4.60 24.09
C GLY A 13 -3.19 -4.40 23.10
N PHE A 14 -3.35 -5.31 22.17
CA PHE A 14 -4.45 -5.27 21.20
C PHE A 14 -5.82 -5.43 21.86
N ALA A 15 -5.96 -6.33 22.80
CA ALA A 15 -7.23 -6.52 23.53
C ALA A 15 -7.63 -5.27 24.32
N ALA A 16 -6.67 -4.63 24.99
CA ALA A 16 -6.92 -3.37 25.71
C ALA A 16 -7.23 -2.21 24.76
N GLY A 17 -6.57 -2.16 23.61
CA GLY A 17 -6.82 -1.16 22.57
C GLY A 17 -8.19 -1.30 21.93
N ALA A 18 -8.66 -2.53 21.72
CA ALA A 18 -9.98 -2.78 21.14
C ALA A 18 -11.12 -2.28 22.03
N LEU A 19 -10.99 -2.40 23.35
CA LEU A 19 -11.96 -1.87 24.30
C LEU A 19 -11.95 -0.34 24.36
N GLY A 20 -10.80 0.30 24.16
CA GLY A 20 -10.67 1.76 24.11
C GLY A 20 -11.17 2.37 22.79
N CYS A 21 -10.94 1.70 21.68
CA CYS A 21 -11.40 2.16 20.37
C CYS A 21 -12.90 2.12 20.17
N ASN A 22 -13.59 1.26 20.90
CA ASN A 22 -15.06 1.16 20.81
C ASN A 22 -15.78 2.43 21.34
N ALA A 23 -15.09 3.24 22.14
CA ALA A 23 -15.63 4.48 22.68
C ALA A 23 -15.39 5.70 21.74
N ALA A 24 -14.54 5.57 20.75
CA ALA A 24 -14.12 6.71 19.91
C ALA A 24 -14.98 6.94 18.66
N GLY A 25 -16.08 6.23 18.50
CA GLY A 25 -16.93 6.36 17.32
C GLY A 25 -16.25 5.84 16.06
N ALA A 26 -16.84 4.87 15.40
CA ALA A 26 -16.41 4.49 14.06
C ALA A 26 -16.39 5.74 13.19
N SER A 27 -15.29 5.94 12.46
CA SER A 27 -15.24 6.99 11.45
C SER A 27 -16.48 6.87 10.55
N GLU A 28 -17.23 7.95 10.43
CA GLU A 28 -18.38 7.99 9.53
C GLU A 28 -17.91 7.56 8.14
N GLY A 29 -18.50 6.48 7.63
CA GLY A 29 -18.18 5.96 6.28
C GLY A 29 -17.54 4.58 6.23
N TRP A 30 -17.00 4.04 7.34
CA TRP A 30 -16.52 2.66 7.36
C TRP A 30 -17.67 1.71 7.73
N ASP A 31 -18.15 0.98 6.75
CA ASP A 31 -19.26 0.03 6.92
C ASP A 31 -18.81 -1.35 7.43
N GLY A 32 -17.54 -1.51 7.75
CA GLY A 32 -16.97 -2.76 8.27
C GLY A 32 -16.91 -3.90 7.25
N ARG A 33 -17.21 -3.64 5.99
CA ARG A 33 -17.08 -4.66 4.96
C ARG A 33 -15.63 -4.99 4.70
N THR A 34 -15.31 -6.26 4.77
CA THR A 34 -14.02 -6.78 4.33
C THR A 34 -14.03 -6.86 2.80
N LEU A 35 -13.02 -6.30 2.17
CA LEU A 35 -12.84 -6.49 0.74
C LEU A 35 -12.45 -7.94 0.48
N GLU A 36 -13.24 -8.65 -0.28
CA GLU A 36 -12.91 -10.01 -0.72
C GLU A 36 -12.09 -9.93 -2.00
N GLY A 37 -10.94 -10.61 -1.98
CA GLY A 37 -10.04 -10.68 -3.12
C GLY A 37 -8.91 -9.66 -3.11
N PRO A 38 -8.13 -9.61 -4.20
CA PRO A 38 -6.96 -8.74 -4.30
C PRO A 38 -7.37 -7.25 -4.39
N VAL A 39 -6.58 -6.40 -3.75
CA VAL A 39 -6.77 -4.95 -3.76
C VAL A 39 -5.47 -4.29 -4.18
N MET A 40 -5.56 -3.30 -5.04
CA MET A 40 -4.43 -2.49 -5.47
C MET A 40 -4.75 -1.02 -5.26
N ILE A 41 -3.85 -0.30 -4.58
CA ILE A 41 -3.98 1.12 -4.29
C ILE A 41 -2.76 1.84 -4.84
N GLY A 42 -2.96 2.96 -5.47
CA GLY A 42 -1.87 3.77 -6.02
C GLY A 42 -2.26 5.23 -6.21
N SER A 43 -1.29 6.05 -6.53
CA SER A 43 -1.50 7.43 -6.93
C SER A 43 -2.16 7.52 -8.32
N GLN A 44 -2.67 8.69 -8.65
CA GLN A 44 -3.36 8.90 -9.92
C GLN A 44 -2.46 8.58 -11.14
N ASN A 45 -1.18 8.95 -11.09
CA ASN A 45 -0.24 8.66 -12.17
C ASN A 45 0.11 7.16 -12.29
N ALA A 46 -0.09 6.38 -11.23
CA ALA A 46 0.10 4.93 -11.26
C ALA A 46 -1.03 4.17 -11.99
N LEU A 47 -2.14 4.82 -12.30
CA LEU A 47 -3.34 4.17 -12.81
C LEU A 47 -3.10 3.38 -14.10
N SER A 48 -2.27 3.90 -15.00
CA SER A 48 -1.93 3.20 -16.25
C SER A 48 -1.16 1.90 -15.98
N GLY A 49 -0.18 1.94 -15.08
CA GLY A 49 0.56 0.76 -14.65
C GLY A 49 -0.31 -0.24 -13.90
N MET A 50 -1.19 0.25 -13.03
CA MET A 50 -2.14 -0.60 -12.29
C MET A 50 -3.07 -1.37 -13.24
N LYS A 51 -3.57 -0.73 -14.30
CA LYS A 51 -4.40 -1.40 -15.31
C LYS A 51 -3.64 -2.52 -16.02
N LEU A 52 -2.36 -2.33 -16.31
CA LEU A 52 -1.53 -3.35 -16.95
C LEU A 52 -1.22 -4.52 -16.02
N ALA A 53 -0.91 -4.25 -14.75
CA ALA A 53 -0.57 -5.28 -13.77
C ALA A 53 -1.78 -6.02 -13.20
N TRP A 54 -2.98 -5.44 -13.29
CA TRP A 54 -4.18 -5.92 -12.61
C TRP A 54 -4.56 -7.37 -12.95
N GLU A 55 -4.54 -7.73 -14.22
CA GLU A 55 -4.95 -9.07 -14.63
C GLU A 55 -4.07 -10.17 -14.05
N GLY A 56 -2.75 -9.99 -14.12
CA GLY A 56 -1.81 -10.93 -13.50
C GLY A 56 -1.92 -10.97 -11.98
N PHE A 57 -2.06 -9.80 -11.36
CA PHE A 57 -2.22 -9.69 -9.91
C PHE A 57 -3.49 -10.39 -9.41
N LYS A 58 -4.59 -10.18 -10.08
CA LYS A 58 -5.88 -10.81 -9.78
C LYS A 58 -5.81 -12.34 -9.90
N GLU A 59 -5.00 -12.86 -10.81
CA GLU A 59 -4.78 -14.29 -11.03
C GLU A 59 -3.76 -14.92 -10.08
N GLY A 60 -3.17 -14.16 -9.18
CA GLY A 60 -2.27 -14.67 -8.14
C GLY A 60 -0.79 -14.37 -8.36
N ALA A 61 -0.43 -13.42 -9.23
CA ALA A 61 0.96 -12.95 -9.33
C ALA A 61 1.44 -12.37 -8.00
N ASP A 62 2.74 -12.44 -7.77
CA ASP A 62 3.35 -11.91 -6.56
C ASP A 62 3.04 -10.42 -6.40
N PRO A 63 2.57 -9.95 -5.24
CA PRO A 63 2.24 -8.54 -5.03
C PRO A 63 3.42 -7.60 -5.24
N LEU A 64 4.63 -8.00 -4.87
CA LEU A 64 5.83 -7.20 -5.08
C LEU A 64 6.14 -7.04 -6.57
N ASP A 65 6.12 -8.13 -7.33
CA ASP A 65 6.34 -8.09 -8.78
C ASP A 65 5.29 -7.21 -9.47
N SER A 66 4.04 -7.34 -9.06
CA SER A 66 2.95 -6.50 -9.56
C SER A 66 3.17 -5.01 -9.27
N ALA A 67 3.61 -4.68 -8.06
CA ALA A 67 3.93 -3.31 -7.68
C ALA A 67 5.11 -2.75 -8.51
N ILE A 68 6.14 -3.55 -8.75
CA ILE A 68 7.27 -3.17 -9.59
C ILE A 68 6.82 -2.89 -11.03
N GLU A 69 5.96 -3.73 -11.59
CA GLU A 69 5.41 -3.50 -12.94
C GLU A 69 4.65 -2.18 -13.04
N VAL A 70 3.87 -1.83 -12.02
CA VAL A 70 3.16 -0.54 -11.96
C VAL A 70 4.14 0.63 -11.96
N VAL A 71 5.16 0.57 -11.11
CA VAL A 71 6.15 1.66 -10.95
C VAL A 71 6.97 1.87 -12.24
N LYS A 72 7.41 0.79 -12.88
CA LYS A 72 8.17 0.85 -14.13
C LYS A 72 7.47 1.66 -15.23
N VAL A 73 6.16 1.59 -15.31
CA VAL A 73 5.39 2.33 -16.32
C VAL A 73 5.56 3.84 -16.14
N VAL A 74 5.49 4.31 -14.90
CA VAL A 74 5.65 5.73 -14.57
C VAL A 74 7.10 6.18 -14.74
N GLU A 75 8.04 5.38 -14.25
CA GLU A 75 9.47 5.68 -14.35
C GLU A 75 9.96 5.79 -15.80
N ALA A 76 9.38 5.01 -16.71
CA ALA A 76 9.72 5.02 -18.13
C ALA A 76 8.99 6.11 -18.94
N ASP A 77 8.01 6.81 -18.38
CA ASP A 77 7.26 7.86 -19.08
C ASP A 77 8.03 9.19 -19.02
N PRO A 78 8.58 9.68 -20.14
CA PRO A 78 9.31 10.94 -20.16
C PRO A 78 8.43 12.17 -19.90
N ARG A 79 7.10 12.02 -19.91
CA ARG A 79 6.15 13.10 -19.64
C ARG A 79 5.82 13.22 -18.16
N ASP A 80 6.09 12.20 -17.37
CA ASP A 80 5.92 12.24 -15.92
C ASP A 80 7.16 12.89 -15.29
N SER A 81 6.96 14.04 -14.64
CA SER A 81 8.04 14.79 -14.01
C SER A 81 8.24 14.45 -12.53
N SER A 82 7.47 13.50 -12.00
CA SER A 82 7.55 13.15 -10.58
C SER A 82 8.66 12.15 -10.27
N VAL A 83 8.95 11.24 -11.19
CA VAL A 83 9.94 10.16 -11.00
C VAL A 83 10.54 9.72 -12.33
N GLY A 84 11.66 9.00 -12.25
CA GLY A 84 12.24 8.28 -13.37
C GLY A 84 12.76 9.15 -14.51
N LEU A 85 12.58 8.66 -15.74
CA LEU A 85 13.17 9.25 -16.94
C LEU A 85 12.80 10.72 -17.18
N GLY A 86 11.57 11.11 -16.87
CA GLY A 86 11.09 12.49 -16.99
C GLY A 86 11.22 13.30 -15.70
N GLY A 87 11.76 12.71 -14.63
CA GLY A 87 11.85 13.31 -13.31
C GLY A 87 12.64 14.61 -13.30
N LEU A 88 12.27 15.53 -12.43
CA LEU A 88 13.01 16.77 -12.22
C LEU A 88 14.31 16.47 -11.45
N PRO A 89 15.45 16.97 -11.91
CA PRO A 89 16.70 16.77 -11.20
C PRO A 89 16.73 17.53 -9.88
N ASN A 90 17.52 17.02 -8.94
CA ASN A 90 17.85 17.73 -7.72
C ASN A 90 18.86 18.87 -8.01
N GLU A 91 19.33 19.55 -6.97
CA GLU A 91 20.30 20.65 -7.09
C GLU A 91 21.64 20.24 -7.71
N ASP A 92 21.99 18.95 -7.64
CA ASP A 92 23.22 18.38 -8.25
C ASP A 92 22.99 17.88 -9.69
N GLY A 93 21.78 18.03 -10.23
CA GLY A 93 21.43 17.57 -11.56
C GLY A 93 21.17 16.07 -11.67
N VAL A 94 20.91 15.39 -10.54
CA VAL A 94 20.63 13.95 -10.50
C VAL A 94 19.12 13.73 -10.41
N VAL A 95 18.61 12.87 -11.28
CA VAL A 95 17.19 12.45 -11.32
C VAL A 95 17.01 11.16 -10.53
#